data_a672db7950fc54e11246d85f479001ee
#
_entry.id   a672db7950fc54e11246d85f479001ee
#
_cell.length_a   1.000
_cell.length_b   1.000
_cell.length_c   1.000
_cell.angle_alpha   90.00
_cell.angle_beta   90.00
_cell.angle_gamma   90.00
#
_symmetry.space_group_name_H-M   'P 1'
#
loop_
_entity.id
_entity.type
_entity.pdbx_description
1 polymer ?
#
loop_
_entity_poly.entity_id
_entity_poly.type
_entity_poly.pdbx_seq_one_letter_code
_entity_poly.pdbx_strand_id
1 'polypeptide(L)'
;MNWVTIIWSMMISACLALAMVHLLIWSRKRTAWASLFFALTAAATAAVAVFELWLMHAETAQEFGVIMRWGHVPYWVLIISLVVFVRVYLRAGRAWLAWTICVMRTISLLLNFLTGQNLNYREITSLRHVPFFGESVTVAEGISNPWMLVGQLSLLLLVIFAVDATLAVWRRGDRRSSVFLGGTIVFFIMGCIGQFVLTFWGFIYKPVTPSLLFLGIVVAMAYEMSGETVRAADLADSLRKGEEWLDLAADSAGVGLWLWDFKTNLIWITDKTRILYGLSSHGQVPFETFLSKLHPDDLHWVTQAGTKSSREGADFRYDYRIVMPDGSIRWLNVLAKAFLGPSGKPDRMMGVSFDITDRKEAEQEIAKQRNELAHISRVSAMSQLASSLAHELSQPLGAIMRNAEAGEMFLQSPSPDLDEVRAILVDIRRDDQRAGKVIDRMRSLLKRREIEQNLLDLNLLAGEVITLMSPEAVARKVRLALKPVSSLPPVRGDRVHLQQVLLNLLLNAMDAMNDSSTDSRQITVSVQAAGKQIEVAVSDTGHGIQADELAHVFEPFFSTKPNGLGMGLAISRSIIETHRGSIRANNNEAGGATFTITLPVAEGDDAK
;
A
#
# COMPACT_ATOMS: atom_id res chain seq x y z
N MET A 1 63.65 30.51 -15.44
CA MET A 1 62.49 29.59 -15.60
C MET A 1 61.35 30.48 -16.06
N ASN A 2 60.82 30.23 -17.26
CA ASN A 2 59.81 31.10 -17.92
C ASN A 2 58.42 30.89 -17.32
N TRP A 3 58.17 31.47 -16.14
CA TRP A 3 56.92 31.30 -15.41
C TRP A 3 55.69 31.79 -16.16
N VAL A 4 55.83 32.90 -16.92
CA VAL A 4 54.73 33.42 -17.77
C VAL A 4 54.31 32.37 -18.79
N THR A 5 55.28 31.83 -19.55
CA THR A 5 55.03 30.80 -20.57
C THR A 5 54.42 29.55 -19.97
N ILE A 6 54.89 29.10 -18.78
CA ILE A 6 54.36 27.92 -18.09
C ILE A 6 52.91 28.14 -17.66
N ILE A 7 52.63 29.25 -16.98
CA ILE A 7 51.28 29.55 -16.46
C ILE A 7 50.27 29.66 -17.61
N TRP A 8 50.62 30.42 -18.68
CA TRP A 8 49.71 30.56 -19.83
C TRP A 8 49.51 29.25 -20.59
N SER A 9 50.55 28.42 -20.76
CA SER A 9 50.43 27.10 -21.40
C SER A 9 49.56 26.14 -20.58
N MET A 10 49.68 26.15 -19.27
CA MET A 10 48.81 25.34 -18.39
C MET A 10 47.34 25.81 -18.50
N MET A 11 47.11 27.09 -18.48
CA MET A 11 45.76 27.67 -18.60
C MET A 11 45.14 27.36 -19.97
N ILE A 12 45.89 27.52 -21.07
CA ILE A 12 45.46 27.16 -22.42
C ILE A 12 45.05 25.69 -22.48
N SER A 13 45.89 24.79 -21.95
CA SER A 13 45.64 23.34 -21.93
C SER A 13 44.40 22.99 -21.11
N ALA A 14 44.21 23.59 -19.93
CA ALA A 14 43.03 23.40 -19.11
C ALA A 14 41.74 23.87 -19.80
N CYS A 15 41.75 25.05 -20.40
CA CYS A 15 40.59 25.57 -21.13
C CYS A 15 40.24 24.71 -22.35
N LEU A 16 41.24 24.23 -23.12
CA LEU A 16 41.01 23.35 -24.27
C LEU A 16 40.45 21.98 -23.83
N ALA A 17 40.98 21.40 -22.75
CA ALA A 17 40.44 20.15 -22.19
C ALA A 17 38.98 20.30 -21.80
N LEU A 18 38.62 21.37 -21.08
CA LEU A 18 37.23 21.65 -20.70
C LEU A 18 36.34 21.89 -21.93
N ALA A 19 36.84 22.63 -22.92
CA ALA A 19 36.12 22.87 -24.17
C ALA A 19 35.82 21.56 -24.91
N MET A 20 36.81 20.66 -24.99
CA MET A 20 36.67 19.35 -25.65
C MET A 20 35.64 18.47 -24.96
N VAL A 21 35.67 18.38 -23.63
CA VAL A 21 34.68 17.60 -22.86
C VAL A 21 33.26 18.07 -23.14
N HIS A 22 33.02 19.38 -23.06
CA HIS A 22 31.68 19.92 -23.26
C HIS A 22 31.23 19.89 -24.73
N LEU A 23 32.16 19.96 -25.68
CA LEU A 23 31.87 19.75 -27.10
C LEU A 23 31.42 18.29 -27.35
N LEU A 24 32.07 17.30 -26.71
CA LEU A 24 31.67 15.90 -26.78
C LEU A 24 30.29 15.69 -26.15
N ILE A 25 29.98 16.32 -25.03
CA ILE A 25 28.64 16.26 -24.42
C ILE A 25 27.59 16.81 -25.42
N TRP A 26 27.84 17.95 -26.01
CA TRP A 26 26.92 18.51 -27.01
C TRP A 26 26.81 17.66 -28.28
N SER A 27 27.89 17.06 -28.75
CA SER A 27 27.87 16.17 -29.94
C SER A 27 26.97 14.96 -29.74
N ARG A 28 26.92 14.39 -28.51
CA ARG A 28 26.06 13.27 -28.13
C ARG A 28 24.62 13.71 -27.85
N LYS A 29 24.42 14.89 -27.26
CA LYS A 29 23.12 15.44 -26.92
C LYS A 29 22.94 16.81 -27.53
N ARG A 30 22.48 16.88 -28.80
CA ARG A 30 22.34 18.12 -29.59
C ARG A 30 21.45 19.19 -28.95
N THR A 31 20.61 18.82 -27.97
CA THR A 31 19.78 19.78 -27.21
C THR A 31 20.53 20.47 -26.07
N ALA A 32 21.76 20.05 -25.75
CA ALA A 32 22.57 20.62 -24.67
C ALA A 32 23.32 21.89 -25.15
N TRP A 33 22.60 22.92 -25.59
CA TRP A 33 23.15 24.19 -26.10
C TRP A 33 24.08 24.90 -25.11
N ALA A 34 23.80 24.81 -23.79
CA ALA A 34 24.67 25.35 -22.75
C ALA A 34 26.10 24.78 -22.84
N SER A 35 26.23 23.44 -23.08
CA SER A 35 27.54 22.82 -23.24
C SER A 35 28.30 23.33 -24.48
N LEU A 36 27.59 23.60 -25.58
CA LEU A 36 28.22 24.19 -26.76
C LEU A 36 28.78 25.60 -26.48
N PHE A 37 27.98 26.47 -25.87
CA PHE A 37 28.42 27.83 -25.58
C PHE A 37 29.46 27.89 -24.47
N PHE A 38 29.43 26.94 -23.50
CA PHE A 38 30.54 26.74 -22.59
C PHE A 38 31.84 26.38 -23.33
N ALA A 39 31.79 25.39 -24.23
CA ALA A 39 32.96 24.97 -25.03
C ALA A 39 33.54 26.13 -25.86
N LEU A 40 32.68 26.93 -26.49
CA LEU A 40 33.10 28.12 -27.23
C LEU A 40 33.75 29.17 -26.33
N THR A 41 33.18 29.41 -25.13
CA THR A 41 33.76 30.36 -24.15
C THR A 41 35.13 29.89 -23.67
N ALA A 42 35.28 28.60 -23.33
CA ALA A 42 36.56 28.05 -22.88
C ALA A 42 37.62 28.03 -24.01
N ALA A 43 37.24 27.63 -25.22
CA ALA A 43 38.15 27.68 -26.39
C ALA A 43 38.58 29.10 -26.75
N ALA A 44 37.65 30.05 -26.69
CA ALA A 44 37.95 31.46 -26.90
C ALA A 44 38.87 32.03 -25.80
N THR A 45 38.70 31.65 -24.54
CA THR A 45 39.60 32.00 -23.44
C THR A 45 41.01 31.47 -23.68
N ALA A 46 41.15 30.23 -24.14
CA ALA A 46 42.42 29.65 -24.53
C ALA A 46 43.09 30.43 -25.67
N ALA A 47 42.32 30.78 -26.72
CA ALA A 47 42.80 31.57 -27.82
C ALA A 47 43.28 32.99 -27.39
N VAL A 48 42.49 33.66 -26.51
CA VAL A 48 42.91 34.94 -25.92
C VAL A 48 44.24 34.80 -25.21
N ALA A 49 44.42 33.76 -24.43
CA ALA A 49 45.66 33.49 -23.70
C ALA A 49 46.88 33.29 -24.63
N VAL A 50 46.67 32.62 -25.79
CA VAL A 50 47.73 32.51 -26.82
C VAL A 50 48.12 33.90 -27.35
N PHE A 51 47.15 34.77 -27.68
CA PHE A 51 47.44 36.13 -28.16
C PHE A 51 48.10 36.98 -27.06
N GLU A 52 47.72 36.85 -25.81
CA GLU A 52 48.38 37.54 -24.69
C GLU A 52 49.84 37.08 -24.56
N LEU A 53 50.14 35.80 -24.69
CA LEU A 53 51.48 35.27 -24.61
C LEU A 53 52.35 35.83 -25.79
N TRP A 54 51.77 35.87 -26.99
CA TRP A 54 52.46 36.47 -28.14
C TRP A 54 52.71 37.97 -27.96
N LEU A 55 51.74 38.76 -27.43
CA LEU A 55 51.93 40.16 -27.12
C LEU A 55 53.06 40.39 -26.11
N MET A 56 53.19 39.55 -25.12
CA MET A 56 54.23 39.66 -24.11
C MET A 56 55.67 39.43 -24.68
N HIS A 57 55.77 38.75 -25.79
CA HIS A 57 57.04 38.42 -26.46
C HIS A 57 57.25 39.16 -27.76
N ALA A 58 56.37 40.08 -28.11
CA ALA A 58 56.53 40.90 -29.35
C ALA A 58 57.75 41.79 -29.29
N GLU A 59 58.55 41.77 -30.34
CA GLU A 59 59.82 42.49 -30.44
C GLU A 59 59.69 43.88 -31.10
N THR A 60 58.68 44.07 -31.96
CA THR A 60 58.44 45.31 -32.67
C THR A 60 57.06 45.92 -32.47
N ALA A 61 56.93 47.23 -32.51
CA ALA A 61 55.64 47.92 -32.37
C ALA A 61 54.62 47.52 -33.48
N GLN A 62 55.11 47.20 -34.67
CA GLN A 62 54.27 46.73 -35.76
C GLN A 62 53.70 45.31 -35.47
N GLU A 63 54.55 44.40 -35.03
CA GLU A 63 54.17 43.05 -34.63
C GLU A 63 53.16 43.09 -33.50
N PHE A 64 53.45 43.86 -32.43
CA PHE A 64 52.52 44.03 -31.29
C PHE A 64 51.15 44.53 -31.74
N GLY A 65 51.14 45.53 -32.67
CA GLY A 65 49.91 46.09 -33.25
C GLY A 65 49.08 45.07 -34.02
N VAL A 66 49.72 44.19 -34.81
CA VAL A 66 49.09 43.14 -35.60
C VAL A 66 48.53 42.03 -34.66
N ILE A 67 49.33 41.57 -33.72
CA ILE A 67 48.88 40.53 -32.72
C ILE A 67 47.69 41.07 -31.96
N MET A 68 47.72 42.31 -31.45
CA MET A 68 46.64 42.94 -30.73
C MET A 68 45.37 43.08 -31.60
N ARG A 69 45.51 43.44 -32.86
CA ARG A 69 44.38 43.53 -33.80
C ARG A 69 43.68 42.23 -33.99
N TRP A 70 44.39 41.14 -34.25
CA TRP A 70 43.80 39.80 -34.40
C TRP A 70 43.30 39.18 -33.07
N GLY A 71 43.90 39.55 -31.95
CA GLY A 71 43.45 39.13 -30.60
C GLY A 71 42.02 39.58 -30.26
N HIS A 72 41.48 40.61 -30.94
CA HIS A 72 40.09 41.01 -30.76
C HIS A 72 39.08 39.99 -31.31
N VAL A 73 39.47 39.09 -32.22
CA VAL A 73 38.58 38.04 -32.76
C VAL A 73 38.19 37.03 -31.70
N PRO A 74 39.15 36.35 -31.02
CA PRO A 74 38.78 35.46 -29.92
C PRO A 74 38.06 36.18 -28.78
N TYR A 75 38.37 37.45 -28.52
CA TYR A 75 37.61 38.28 -27.57
C TYR A 75 36.14 38.45 -27.96
N TRP A 76 35.87 38.67 -29.24
CA TRP A 76 34.51 38.76 -29.78
C TRP A 76 33.75 37.44 -29.55
N VAL A 77 34.36 36.29 -29.90
CA VAL A 77 33.77 34.95 -29.65
C VAL A 77 33.49 34.73 -28.16
N LEU A 78 34.47 35.10 -27.31
CA LEU A 78 34.38 34.94 -25.84
C LEU A 78 33.16 35.66 -25.26
N ILE A 79 32.99 36.95 -25.60
CA ILE A 79 31.89 37.75 -25.05
C ILE A 79 30.53 37.27 -25.56
N ILE A 80 30.42 36.97 -26.86
CA ILE A 80 29.15 36.50 -27.44
C ILE A 80 28.76 35.12 -26.84
N SER A 81 29.71 34.17 -26.79
CA SER A 81 29.44 32.86 -26.24
C SER A 81 29.07 32.92 -24.77
N LEU A 82 29.70 33.79 -23.97
CA LEU A 82 29.36 34.00 -22.57
C LEU A 82 27.94 34.57 -22.38
N VAL A 83 27.56 35.59 -23.18
CA VAL A 83 26.20 36.17 -23.14
C VAL A 83 25.15 35.12 -23.49
N VAL A 84 25.39 34.33 -24.53
CA VAL A 84 24.46 33.26 -24.92
C VAL A 84 24.43 32.15 -23.89
N PHE A 85 25.58 31.75 -23.31
CA PHE A 85 25.64 30.78 -22.22
C PHE A 85 24.78 31.22 -21.05
N VAL A 86 24.93 32.44 -20.54
CA VAL A 86 24.13 32.97 -19.42
C VAL A 86 22.64 32.91 -19.74
N ARG A 87 22.23 33.27 -20.96
CA ARG A 87 20.82 33.18 -21.36
C ARG A 87 20.29 31.78 -21.45
N VAL A 88 21.06 30.86 -21.99
CA VAL A 88 20.63 29.45 -22.19
C VAL A 88 20.66 28.67 -20.87
N TYR A 89 21.73 28.82 -20.10
CA TYR A 89 21.96 28.08 -18.88
C TYR A 89 21.11 28.61 -17.71
N LEU A 90 21.27 29.92 -17.39
CA LEU A 90 20.50 30.52 -16.29
C LEU A 90 19.04 30.85 -16.67
N ARG A 91 18.69 30.75 -17.94
CA ARG A 91 17.37 31.16 -18.49
C ARG A 91 16.94 32.54 -17.97
N ALA A 92 17.90 33.45 -17.86
CA ALA A 92 17.77 34.77 -17.26
C ALA A 92 18.48 35.85 -18.10
N GLY A 93 18.27 37.11 -17.72
CA GLY A 93 18.82 38.29 -18.45
C GLY A 93 17.91 38.77 -19.58
N ARG A 94 17.78 40.10 -19.69
CA ARG A 94 16.90 40.74 -20.68
C ARG A 94 17.44 40.55 -22.09
N ALA A 95 16.58 40.09 -23.01
CA ALA A 95 16.97 39.80 -24.41
C ALA A 95 17.55 40.99 -25.14
N TRP A 96 16.93 42.19 -25.01
CA TRP A 96 17.37 43.39 -25.67
C TRP A 96 18.79 43.79 -25.26
N LEU A 97 19.12 43.62 -23.93
CA LEU A 97 20.46 43.94 -23.42
C LEU A 97 21.52 42.99 -23.98
N ALA A 98 21.20 41.67 -24.03
CA ALA A 98 22.08 40.70 -24.67
C ALA A 98 22.35 41.02 -26.14
N TRP A 99 21.31 41.35 -26.90
CA TRP A 99 21.46 41.77 -28.30
C TRP A 99 22.29 43.04 -28.46
N THR A 100 22.04 44.07 -27.61
CA THR A 100 22.83 45.32 -27.63
C THR A 100 24.30 45.04 -27.39
N ILE A 101 24.66 44.17 -26.45
CA ILE A 101 26.06 43.78 -26.18
C ILE A 101 26.68 43.12 -27.41
N CYS A 102 25.97 42.14 -28.00
CA CYS A 102 26.45 41.43 -29.18
C CYS A 102 26.68 42.37 -30.38
N VAL A 103 25.73 43.29 -30.62
CA VAL A 103 25.84 44.28 -31.70
C VAL A 103 27.01 45.23 -31.45
N MET A 104 27.10 45.82 -30.24
CA MET A 104 28.20 46.73 -29.89
C MET A 104 29.57 46.05 -29.96
N ARG A 105 29.65 44.78 -29.55
CA ARG A 105 30.89 44.00 -29.63
C ARG A 105 31.29 43.72 -31.08
N THR A 106 30.32 43.47 -31.95
CA THR A 106 30.54 43.30 -33.39
C THR A 106 30.98 44.61 -34.03
N ILE A 107 30.35 45.74 -33.68
CA ILE A 107 30.80 47.07 -34.13
C ILE A 107 32.21 47.33 -33.64
N SER A 108 32.54 47.05 -32.41
CA SER A 108 33.87 47.16 -31.82
C SER A 108 34.93 46.38 -32.62
N LEU A 109 34.59 45.13 -33.03
CA LEU A 109 35.44 44.28 -33.86
C LEU A 109 35.66 44.91 -35.28
N LEU A 110 34.60 45.42 -35.90
CA LEU A 110 34.69 46.05 -37.19
C LEU A 110 35.58 47.31 -37.13
N LEU A 111 35.38 48.19 -36.14
CA LEU A 111 36.20 49.38 -35.91
C LEU A 111 37.66 49.02 -35.67
N ASN A 112 37.96 47.88 -35.02
CA ASN A 112 39.31 47.39 -34.79
C ASN A 112 40.11 47.15 -36.10
N PHE A 113 39.44 46.83 -37.22
CA PHE A 113 40.06 46.60 -38.51
C PHE A 113 40.02 47.85 -39.39
N LEU A 114 39.12 48.81 -39.09
CA LEU A 114 38.92 50.01 -39.92
C LEU A 114 39.67 51.27 -39.44
N THR A 115 40.06 51.29 -38.13
CA THR A 115 40.58 52.52 -37.51
C THR A 115 41.95 52.30 -36.86
N GLY A 116 42.95 53.14 -37.23
CA GLY A 116 44.30 53.15 -36.63
C GLY A 116 45.04 51.79 -36.76
N GLN A 117 46.01 51.55 -35.88
CA GLN A 117 46.72 50.28 -35.84
C GLN A 117 45.83 49.18 -35.30
N ASN A 118 45.00 49.47 -34.27
CA ASN A 118 43.98 48.63 -33.73
C ASN A 118 42.96 49.41 -32.89
N LEU A 119 41.98 48.78 -32.28
CA LEU A 119 40.93 49.44 -31.51
C LEU A 119 41.50 50.25 -30.31
N ASN A 120 42.60 49.80 -29.69
CA ASN A 120 43.13 50.38 -28.46
C ASN A 120 44.13 51.49 -28.72
N TYR A 121 44.92 51.37 -29.78
CA TYR A 121 45.93 52.34 -30.17
C TYR A 121 45.70 52.85 -31.60
N ARG A 122 45.71 54.19 -31.74
CA ARG A 122 45.77 54.82 -33.03
C ARG A 122 47.16 54.65 -33.66
N GLU A 123 48.21 54.73 -32.78
CA GLU A 123 49.63 54.59 -33.15
C GLU A 123 50.38 54.07 -31.89
N ILE A 124 51.20 53.03 -32.03
CA ILE A 124 52.10 52.52 -30.98
C ILE A 124 53.46 53.22 -31.25
N THR A 125 53.87 54.04 -30.27
CA THR A 125 55.08 54.86 -30.39
C THR A 125 56.32 54.13 -29.89
N SER A 126 56.21 53.29 -28.86
CA SER A 126 57.33 52.56 -28.32
C SER A 126 56.87 51.27 -27.62
N LEU A 127 57.80 50.36 -27.43
CA LEU A 127 57.62 49.18 -26.62
C LEU A 127 58.45 49.31 -25.31
N ARG A 128 57.86 49.01 -24.19
CA ARG A 128 58.51 49.03 -22.91
C ARG A 128 58.58 47.60 -22.31
N HIS A 129 59.73 47.20 -21.81
CA HIS A 129 59.90 45.98 -21.13
C HIS A 129 59.68 46.18 -19.61
N VAL A 130 58.76 45.38 -19.04
CA VAL A 130 58.38 45.42 -17.59
C VAL A 130 58.56 44.08 -16.95
N PRO A 131 59.00 44.03 -15.68
CA PRO A 131 59.08 42.77 -14.95
C PRO A 131 57.70 42.27 -14.62
N PHE A 132 57.44 40.98 -14.96
CA PHE A 132 56.18 40.31 -14.70
C PHE A 132 56.40 38.84 -14.48
N PHE A 133 56.03 38.30 -13.32
CA PHE A 133 56.29 36.91 -12.86
C PHE A 133 57.77 36.45 -13.05
N GLY A 134 58.74 37.36 -12.82
CA GLY A 134 60.16 37.03 -12.94
C GLY A 134 60.70 37.04 -14.37
N GLU A 135 59.90 37.41 -15.35
CA GLU A 135 60.29 37.59 -16.76
C GLU A 135 60.17 39.07 -17.16
N SER A 136 60.88 39.44 -18.24
CA SER A 136 60.74 40.74 -18.85
C SER A 136 59.73 40.62 -20.01
N VAL A 137 58.56 41.24 -19.88
CA VAL A 137 57.49 41.17 -20.86
C VAL A 137 57.27 42.53 -21.52
N THR A 138 56.82 42.51 -22.77
CA THR A 138 56.62 43.71 -23.61
C THR A 138 55.23 44.30 -23.33
N VAL A 139 55.20 45.64 -23.17
CA VAL A 139 53.98 46.45 -23.04
C VAL A 139 54.09 47.62 -24.00
N ALA A 140 53.04 47.94 -24.74
CA ALA A 140 53.03 49.03 -25.68
C ALA A 140 52.72 50.36 -24.99
N GLU A 141 53.44 51.42 -25.46
CA GLU A 141 53.11 52.83 -25.22
C GLU A 141 52.70 53.45 -26.53
N GLY A 142 51.66 54.31 -26.54
CA GLY A 142 51.18 54.89 -27.75
C GLY A 142 49.99 55.83 -27.55
N ILE A 143 49.51 56.40 -28.68
CA ILE A 143 48.34 57.27 -28.66
C ILE A 143 47.06 56.40 -28.63
N SER A 144 46.28 56.57 -27.60
CA SER A 144 45.00 55.83 -27.43
C SER A 144 44.03 56.12 -28.57
N ASN A 145 43.34 55.10 -29.04
CA ASN A 145 42.29 55.21 -30.02
C ASN A 145 40.95 55.56 -29.35
N PRO A 146 40.31 56.72 -29.69
CA PRO A 146 39.02 57.09 -29.09
C PRO A 146 37.93 55.97 -29.22
N TRP A 147 38.01 55.17 -30.29
CA TRP A 147 37.04 54.07 -30.53
C TRP A 147 37.12 52.91 -29.52
N MET A 148 38.18 52.86 -28.68
CA MET A 148 38.24 51.88 -27.58
C MET A 148 37.08 52.03 -26.64
N LEU A 149 36.47 53.22 -26.50
CA LEU A 149 35.29 53.46 -25.67
C LEU A 149 34.11 52.60 -26.06
N VAL A 150 33.93 52.22 -27.34
CA VAL A 150 32.88 51.33 -27.81
C VAL A 150 33.07 49.92 -27.19
N GLY A 151 34.32 49.43 -27.17
CA GLY A 151 34.66 48.16 -26.53
C GLY A 151 34.44 48.18 -25.01
N GLN A 152 34.87 49.28 -24.34
CA GLN A 152 34.68 49.45 -22.89
C GLN A 152 33.19 49.56 -22.50
N LEU A 153 32.40 50.30 -23.30
CA LEU A 153 30.95 50.39 -23.07
C LEU A 153 30.26 49.06 -23.25
N SER A 154 30.67 48.21 -24.19
CA SER A 154 30.13 46.85 -24.34
C SER A 154 30.42 45.97 -23.14
N LEU A 155 31.58 46.12 -22.48
CA LEU A 155 31.91 45.41 -21.25
C LEU A 155 31.10 45.92 -20.06
N LEU A 156 30.87 47.24 -19.95
CA LEU A 156 29.99 47.80 -18.91
C LEU A 156 28.56 47.29 -19.05
N LEU A 157 28.03 47.25 -20.26
CA LEU A 157 26.71 46.64 -20.53
C LEU A 157 26.68 45.15 -20.18
N LEU A 158 27.79 44.43 -20.39
CA LEU A 158 27.91 43.02 -19.99
C LEU A 158 27.81 42.85 -18.45
N VAL A 159 28.39 43.75 -17.65
CA VAL A 159 28.23 43.77 -16.20
C VAL A 159 26.75 43.97 -15.85
N ILE A 160 26.10 44.98 -16.42
CA ILE A 160 24.68 45.27 -16.18
C ILE A 160 23.83 44.04 -16.50
N PHE A 161 24.12 43.37 -17.64
CA PHE A 161 23.44 42.14 -18.05
C PHE A 161 23.68 41.00 -17.07
N ALA A 162 24.93 40.81 -16.62
CA ALA A 162 25.26 39.75 -15.65
C ALA A 162 24.58 40.00 -14.31
N VAL A 163 24.53 41.26 -13.84
CA VAL A 163 23.80 41.63 -12.61
C VAL A 163 22.29 41.39 -12.77
N ASP A 164 21.67 41.81 -13.89
CA ASP A 164 20.26 41.60 -14.19
C ASP A 164 19.92 40.10 -14.20
N ALA A 165 20.75 39.28 -14.86
CA ALA A 165 20.60 37.81 -14.88
C ALA A 165 20.73 37.19 -13.48
N THR A 166 21.74 37.60 -12.72
CA THR A 166 22.00 37.16 -11.34
C THR A 166 20.81 37.47 -10.44
N LEU A 167 20.28 38.68 -10.47
CA LEU A 167 19.12 39.10 -9.69
C LEU A 167 17.85 38.34 -10.09
N ALA A 168 17.69 38.06 -11.38
CA ALA A 168 16.54 37.28 -11.86
C ALA A 168 16.58 35.83 -11.34
N VAL A 169 17.75 35.19 -11.31
CA VAL A 169 17.95 33.86 -10.74
C VAL A 169 17.73 33.87 -9.22
N TRP A 170 18.24 34.88 -8.51
CA TRP A 170 18.02 35.07 -7.09
C TRP A 170 16.52 35.13 -6.71
N ARG A 171 15.75 35.95 -7.47
CA ARG A 171 14.30 36.11 -7.27
C ARG A 171 13.50 34.84 -7.54
N ARG A 172 14.02 33.89 -8.33
CA ARG A 172 13.42 32.58 -8.57
C ARG A 172 13.71 31.57 -7.46
N GLY A 173 14.50 31.93 -6.45
CA GLY A 173 14.83 31.10 -5.30
C GLY A 173 16.12 30.30 -5.41
N ASP A 174 16.78 30.27 -6.57
CA ASP A 174 18.08 29.60 -6.72
C ASP A 174 19.23 30.54 -6.30
N ARG A 175 19.34 30.69 -5.00
CA ARG A 175 20.34 31.55 -4.37
C ARG A 175 21.78 31.07 -4.59
N ARG A 176 21.96 29.73 -4.65
CA ARG A 176 23.30 29.14 -4.81
C ARG A 176 23.90 29.46 -6.17
N SER A 177 23.20 29.09 -7.25
CA SER A 177 23.67 29.37 -8.64
C SER A 177 23.77 30.86 -8.89
N SER A 178 22.90 31.70 -8.31
CA SER A 178 22.96 33.15 -8.41
C SER A 178 24.25 33.71 -7.81
N VAL A 179 24.59 33.38 -6.57
CA VAL A 179 25.77 33.88 -5.88
C VAL A 179 27.06 33.33 -6.49
N PHE A 180 27.12 32.03 -6.71
CA PHE A 180 28.33 31.37 -7.18
C PHE A 180 28.63 31.70 -8.63
N LEU A 181 27.75 31.37 -9.58
CA LEU A 181 27.99 31.57 -10.99
C LEU A 181 27.82 33.05 -11.39
N GLY A 182 26.67 33.65 -11.05
CA GLY A 182 26.36 35.03 -11.38
C GLY A 182 27.31 36.01 -10.71
N GLY A 183 27.55 35.84 -9.40
CA GLY A 183 28.50 36.68 -8.65
C GLY A 183 29.93 36.56 -9.18
N THR A 184 30.39 35.37 -9.54
CA THR A 184 31.72 35.13 -10.13
C THR A 184 31.86 35.81 -11.47
N ILE A 185 30.85 35.70 -12.35
CA ILE A 185 30.85 36.38 -13.65
C ILE A 185 30.98 37.91 -13.47
N VAL A 186 30.17 38.51 -12.60
CA VAL A 186 30.22 39.96 -12.31
C VAL A 186 31.59 40.37 -11.77
N PHE A 187 32.11 39.62 -10.78
CA PHE A 187 33.40 39.93 -10.16
C PHE A 187 34.56 39.92 -11.16
N PHE A 188 34.68 38.87 -11.97
CA PHE A 188 35.78 38.76 -12.92
C PHE A 188 35.65 39.73 -14.11
N ILE A 189 34.44 40.02 -14.58
CA ILE A 189 34.24 41.02 -15.63
C ILE A 189 34.58 42.42 -15.11
N MET A 190 34.22 42.76 -13.88
CA MET A 190 34.62 44.02 -13.25
C MET A 190 36.14 44.13 -13.12
N GLY A 191 36.82 43.01 -12.76
CA GLY A 191 38.28 42.93 -12.77
C GLY A 191 38.88 43.22 -14.16
N CYS A 192 38.30 42.65 -15.24
CA CYS A 192 38.72 42.93 -16.61
C CYS A 192 38.57 44.42 -16.97
N ILE A 193 37.43 45.03 -16.67
CA ILE A 193 37.20 46.46 -16.94
C ILE A 193 38.23 47.29 -16.19
N GLY A 194 38.47 47.03 -14.90
CA GLY A 194 39.45 47.71 -14.09
C GLY A 194 40.86 47.63 -14.70
N GLN A 195 41.27 46.44 -15.11
CA GLN A 195 42.57 46.26 -15.76
C GLN A 195 42.69 47.02 -17.10
N PHE A 196 41.66 46.95 -17.95
CA PHE A 196 41.63 47.66 -19.22
C PHE A 196 41.71 49.20 -19.02
N VAL A 197 40.89 49.75 -18.10
CA VAL A 197 40.87 51.18 -17.82
C VAL A 197 42.23 51.64 -17.29
N LEU A 198 42.76 50.96 -16.27
CA LEU A 198 44.02 51.36 -15.65
C LEU A 198 45.22 51.31 -16.63
N THR A 199 45.24 50.32 -17.54
CA THR A 199 46.34 50.14 -18.46
C THR A 199 46.22 51.11 -19.71
N PHE A 200 45.08 51.11 -20.37
CA PHE A 200 44.94 51.90 -21.62
C PHE A 200 44.74 53.39 -21.40
N TRP A 201 44.40 53.83 -20.19
CA TRP A 201 44.38 55.25 -19.82
C TRP A 201 45.71 55.73 -19.23
N GLY A 202 46.73 54.83 -19.17
CA GLY A 202 48.08 55.14 -18.75
C GLY A 202 48.32 55.24 -17.25
N PHE A 203 47.43 54.77 -16.40
CA PHE A 203 47.59 54.76 -14.97
C PHE A 203 48.61 53.70 -14.46
N ILE A 204 48.71 52.58 -15.16
CA ILE A 204 49.65 51.49 -14.87
C ILE A 204 50.26 50.92 -16.14
N TYR A 205 51.54 50.54 -16.04
CA TYR A 205 52.31 49.94 -17.16
C TYR A 205 52.49 48.43 -16.80
N LYS A 206 51.46 47.65 -17.07
CA LYS A 206 51.47 46.18 -16.89
C LYS A 206 50.80 45.49 -18.10
N PRO A 207 51.17 44.25 -18.41
CA PRO A 207 50.49 43.51 -19.44
C PRO A 207 49.01 43.31 -19.08
N VAL A 208 48.16 43.42 -20.09
CA VAL A 208 46.72 43.15 -19.94
C VAL A 208 46.53 41.65 -20.02
N THR A 209 45.94 41.04 -18.98
CA THR A 209 45.83 39.58 -18.81
C THR A 209 44.40 39.14 -18.54
N PRO A 210 43.42 39.49 -19.37
CA PRO A 210 42.04 39.14 -19.17
C PRO A 210 41.77 37.62 -19.21
N SER A 211 42.61 36.82 -19.89
CA SER A 211 42.46 35.38 -19.92
C SER A 211 42.48 34.74 -18.53
N LEU A 212 43.30 35.26 -17.59
CA LEU A 212 43.34 34.81 -16.19
C LEU A 212 42.01 35.06 -15.48
N LEU A 213 41.37 36.20 -15.75
CA LEU A 213 40.07 36.54 -15.17
C LEU A 213 38.94 35.69 -15.79
N PHE A 214 38.97 35.52 -17.11
CA PHE A 214 38.00 34.65 -17.80
C PHE A 214 38.17 33.16 -17.43
N LEU A 215 39.38 32.71 -17.09
CA LEU A 215 39.60 31.37 -16.56
C LEU A 215 38.74 31.13 -15.28
N GLY A 216 38.68 32.14 -14.39
CA GLY A 216 37.83 32.08 -13.20
C GLY A 216 36.34 31.87 -13.54
N ILE A 217 35.87 32.54 -14.58
CA ILE A 217 34.49 32.34 -15.09
C ILE A 217 34.33 30.94 -15.66
N VAL A 218 35.27 30.45 -16.48
CA VAL A 218 35.21 29.10 -17.07
C VAL A 218 35.21 28.02 -15.99
N VAL A 219 36.04 28.18 -14.96
CA VAL A 219 36.06 27.23 -13.81
C VAL A 219 34.73 27.25 -13.05
N ALA A 220 34.16 28.44 -12.79
CA ALA A 220 32.86 28.54 -12.13
C ALA A 220 31.72 27.89 -12.94
N MET A 221 31.73 28.13 -14.26
CA MET A 221 30.79 27.50 -15.19
C MET A 221 30.93 25.97 -15.20
N ALA A 222 32.17 25.45 -15.24
CA ALA A 222 32.44 24.00 -15.21
C ALA A 222 31.96 23.37 -13.93
N TYR A 223 32.23 23.99 -12.78
CA TYR A 223 31.81 23.52 -11.48
C TYR A 223 30.27 23.41 -11.37
N GLU A 224 29.56 24.45 -11.79
CA GLU A 224 28.10 24.49 -11.72
C GLU A 224 27.46 23.43 -12.63
N MET A 225 27.94 23.32 -13.88
CA MET A 225 27.45 22.32 -14.83
C MET A 225 27.74 20.87 -14.38
N SER A 226 28.92 20.63 -13.78
CA SER A 226 29.28 19.34 -13.21
C SER A 226 28.33 18.98 -12.04
N GLY A 227 28.04 19.94 -11.16
CA GLY A 227 27.12 19.75 -10.05
C GLY A 227 25.69 19.40 -10.46
N GLU A 228 25.19 19.97 -11.56
CA GLU A 228 23.89 19.58 -12.11
C GLU A 228 23.88 18.12 -12.64
N THR A 229 24.96 17.74 -13.33
CA THR A 229 25.08 16.39 -13.88
C THR A 229 25.10 15.34 -12.77
N VAL A 230 25.84 15.58 -11.69
CA VAL A 230 25.89 14.68 -10.51
C VAL A 230 24.53 14.60 -9.86
N ARG A 231 23.87 15.72 -9.59
CA ARG A 231 22.53 15.74 -8.98
C ARG A 231 21.48 14.99 -9.81
N ALA A 232 21.53 15.13 -11.13
CA ALA A 232 20.63 14.39 -12.02
C ALA A 232 20.91 12.88 -12.00
N ALA A 233 22.17 12.46 -11.92
CA ALA A 233 22.54 11.06 -11.78
C ALA A 233 22.09 10.46 -10.44
N ASP A 234 22.30 11.18 -9.33
CA ASP A 234 21.87 10.76 -7.98
C ASP A 234 20.34 10.61 -7.90
N LEU A 235 19.59 11.54 -8.51
CA LEU A 235 18.13 11.46 -8.54
C LEU A 235 17.66 10.25 -9.37
N ALA A 236 18.28 10.01 -10.53
CA ALA A 236 17.94 8.86 -11.36
C ALA A 236 18.25 7.53 -10.65
N ASP A 237 19.38 7.43 -9.94
CA ASP A 237 19.73 6.25 -9.15
C ASP A 237 18.77 6.05 -7.96
N SER A 238 18.38 7.14 -7.30
CA SER A 238 17.40 7.09 -6.19
C SER A 238 16.01 6.64 -6.66
N LEU A 239 15.56 7.11 -7.84
CA LEU A 239 14.31 6.67 -8.44
C LEU A 239 14.37 5.18 -8.80
N ARG A 240 15.44 4.75 -9.47
CA ARG A 240 15.65 3.33 -9.83
C ARG A 240 15.65 2.43 -8.61
N LYS A 241 16.38 2.79 -7.54
CA LYS A 241 16.38 2.05 -6.28
C LYS A 241 14.99 1.99 -5.65
N GLY A 242 14.23 3.08 -5.72
CA GLY A 242 12.86 3.13 -5.24
C GLY A 242 11.94 2.15 -5.98
N GLU A 243 12.03 2.08 -7.30
CA GLU A 243 11.30 1.12 -8.13
C GLU A 243 11.70 -0.34 -7.81
N GLU A 244 13.01 -0.64 -7.76
CA GLU A 244 13.53 -1.98 -7.40
C GLU A 244 13.06 -2.42 -5.99
N TRP A 245 13.02 -1.50 -5.03
CA TRP A 245 12.53 -1.78 -3.67
C TRP A 245 11.03 -2.09 -3.64
N LEU A 246 10.22 -1.35 -4.40
CA LEU A 246 8.78 -1.59 -4.49
C LEU A 246 8.50 -2.95 -5.13
N ASP A 247 9.18 -3.30 -6.21
CA ASP A 247 9.03 -4.58 -6.87
C ASP A 247 9.44 -5.74 -5.95
N LEU A 248 10.59 -5.63 -5.28
CA LEU A 248 11.06 -6.65 -4.34
C LEU A 248 10.11 -6.83 -3.16
N ALA A 249 9.60 -5.73 -2.61
CA ALA A 249 8.64 -5.77 -1.50
C ALA A 249 7.33 -6.42 -1.90
N ALA A 250 6.81 -6.10 -3.10
CA ALA A 250 5.60 -6.67 -3.65
C ALA A 250 5.76 -8.18 -3.91
N ASP A 251 6.88 -8.59 -4.52
CA ASP A 251 7.17 -10.00 -4.80
C ASP A 251 7.34 -10.81 -3.51
N SER A 252 8.10 -10.27 -2.53
CA SER A 252 8.33 -10.94 -1.24
C SER A 252 7.03 -11.12 -0.44
N ALA A 253 6.12 -10.17 -0.52
CA ALA A 253 4.80 -10.23 0.12
C ALA A 253 3.79 -11.07 -0.69
N GLY A 254 4.14 -11.54 -1.88
CA GLY A 254 3.22 -12.25 -2.77
C GLY A 254 2.10 -11.38 -3.35
N VAL A 255 2.33 -10.05 -3.42
CA VAL A 255 1.32 -9.05 -3.73
C VAL A 255 1.41 -8.61 -5.19
N GLY A 256 0.29 -8.63 -5.88
CA GLY A 256 0.18 -8.03 -7.21
C GLY A 256 -0.22 -6.56 -7.12
N LEU A 257 0.60 -5.66 -7.68
CA LEU A 257 0.29 -4.24 -7.77
C LEU A 257 -0.36 -3.92 -9.12
N TRP A 258 -1.32 -2.99 -9.10
CA TRP A 258 -1.97 -2.53 -10.32
C TRP A 258 -2.45 -1.08 -10.19
N LEU A 259 -2.56 -0.41 -11.35
CA LEU A 259 -3.05 0.95 -11.48
C LEU A 259 -4.03 1.02 -12.66
N TRP A 260 -5.28 1.38 -12.40
CA TRP A 260 -6.31 1.60 -13.40
C TRP A 260 -6.48 3.10 -13.69
N ASP A 261 -6.25 3.50 -14.94
CA ASP A 261 -6.50 4.85 -15.44
C ASP A 261 -7.94 4.92 -16.00
N PHE A 262 -8.78 5.75 -15.40
CA PHE A 262 -10.18 5.85 -15.78
C PHE A 262 -10.42 6.55 -17.12
N LYS A 263 -9.45 7.35 -17.60
CA LYS A 263 -9.56 8.05 -18.88
C LYS A 263 -9.28 7.16 -20.06
N THR A 264 -8.25 6.34 -19.95
CA THR A 264 -7.83 5.42 -21.00
C THR A 264 -8.50 4.07 -20.88
N ASN A 265 -9.10 3.76 -19.72
CA ASN A 265 -9.65 2.45 -19.34
C ASN A 265 -8.62 1.32 -19.39
N LEU A 266 -7.33 1.66 -19.22
CA LEU A 266 -6.23 0.72 -19.20
C LEU A 266 -5.73 0.51 -17.77
N ILE A 267 -5.32 -0.73 -17.47
CA ILE A 267 -4.70 -1.10 -16.21
C ILE A 267 -3.24 -1.41 -16.45
N TRP A 268 -2.35 -0.71 -15.74
CA TRP A 268 -0.95 -1.10 -15.59
C TRP A 268 -0.85 -2.15 -14.50
N ILE A 269 -0.07 -3.21 -14.74
CA ILE A 269 0.07 -4.36 -13.82
C ILE A 269 1.53 -4.76 -13.65
N THR A 270 1.88 -5.21 -12.45
CA THR A 270 3.16 -5.89 -12.20
C THR A 270 3.13 -7.33 -12.72
N ASP A 271 4.30 -7.94 -12.88
CA ASP A 271 4.41 -9.36 -13.27
C ASP A 271 3.70 -10.28 -12.27
N LYS A 272 3.73 -9.94 -10.99
CA LYS A 272 2.99 -10.68 -9.97
C LYS A 272 1.48 -10.62 -10.19
N THR A 273 0.92 -9.44 -10.50
CA THR A 273 -0.51 -9.31 -10.84
C THR A 273 -0.85 -10.17 -12.06
N ARG A 274 0.00 -10.16 -13.07
CA ARG A 274 -0.17 -10.97 -14.27
C ARG A 274 -0.28 -12.46 -13.94
N ILE A 275 0.61 -12.97 -13.09
CA ILE A 275 0.59 -14.37 -12.63
C ILE A 275 -0.66 -14.67 -11.79
N LEU A 276 -1.03 -13.75 -10.88
CA LEU A 276 -2.21 -13.91 -10.04
C LEU A 276 -3.50 -14.06 -10.86
N TYR A 277 -3.66 -13.27 -11.92
CA TYR A 277 -4.84 -13.28 -12.79
C TYR A 277 -4.74 -14.22 -14.01
N GLY A 278 -3.62 -14.93 -14.17
CA GLY A 278 -3.41 -15.81 -15.33
C GLY A 278 -3.42 -15.08 -16.67
N LEU A 279 -2.82 -13.88 -16.73
CA LEU A 279 -2.76 -13.06 -17.93
C LEU A 279 -1.49 -13.34 -18.73
N SER A 280 -1.60 -13.41 -20.06
CA SER A 280 -0.49 -13.71 -20.97
C SER A 280 0.25 -12.47 -21.49
N SER A 281 -0.40 -11.29 -21.48
CA SER A 281 0.15 -10.05 -22.02
C SER A 281 1.00 -9.29 -20.99
N HIS A 282 2.14 -8.72 -21.44
CA HIS A 282 2.94 -7.78 -20.65
C HIS A 282 2.44 -6.34 -20.83
N GLY A 283 2.58 -5.53 -19.78
CA GLY A 283 2.28 -4.10 -19.84
C GLY A 283 0.83 -3.77 -19.47
N GLN A 284 0.27 -2.78 -20.17
CA GLN A 284 -1.09 -2.32 -19.94
C GLN A 284 -2.12 -3.27 -20.54
N VAL A 285 -3.19 -3.55 -19.79
CA VAL A 285 -4.30 -4.39 -20.23
C VAL A 285 -5.63 -3.64 -20.11
N PRO A 286 -6.60 -3.87 -21.00
CA PRO A 286 -7.94 -3.29 -20.86
C PRO A 286 -8.64 -3.78 -19.59
N PHE A 287 -9.46 -2.94 -18.97
CA PHE A 287 -10.22 -3.29 -17.77
C PHE A 287 -11.14 -4.50 -18.00
N GLU A 288 -11.70 -4.62 -19.19
CA GLU A 288 -12.57 -5.74 -19.61
C GLU A 288 -11.86 -7.10 -19.51
N THR A 289 -10.53 -7.12 -19.67
CA THR A 289 -9.73 -8.34 -19.51
C THR A 289 -9.79 -8.86 -18.07
N PHE A 290 -9.80 -7.97 -17.08
CA PHE A 290 -9.98 -8.36 -15.67
C PHE A 290 -11.40 -8.85 -15.39
N LEU A 291 -12.40 -8.16 -15.93
CA LEU A 291 -13.79 -8.58 -15.77
C LEU A 291 -14.04 -9.98 -16.36
N SER A 292 -13.39 -10.33 -17.46
CA SER A 292 -13.50 -11.65 -18.09
C SER A 292 -12.90 -12.80 -17.25
N LYS A 293 -12.10 -12.48 -16.24
CA LYS A 293 -11.51 -13.47 -15.32
C LYS A 293 -12.36 -13.70 -14.07
N LEU A 294 -13.32 -12.82 -13.79
CA LEU A 294 -14.18 -12.96 -12.61
C LEU A 294 -15.06 -14.21 -12.71
N HIS A 295 -15.29 -14.84 -11.55
CA HIS A 295 -16.28 -15.91 -11.47
C HIS A 295 -17.69 -15.36 -11.83
N PRO A 296 -18.53 -16.11 -12.58
CA PRO A 296 -19.85 -15.63 -13.03
C PRO A 296 -20.72 -15.06 -11.91
N ASP A 297 -20.76 -15.72 -10.75
CA ASP A 297 -21.55 -15.26 -9.59
C ASP A 297 -21.04 -13.93 -9.00
N ASP A 298 -19.73 -13.63 -9.15
CA ASP A 298 -19.10 -12.46 -8.55
C ASP A 298 -19.08 -11.26 -9.50
N LEU A 299 -19.25 -11.49 -10.81
CA LEU A 299 -19.14 -10.49 -11.87
C LEU A 299 -20.05 -9.28 -11.63
N HIS A 300 -21.30 -9.51 -11.28
CA HIS A 300 -22.30 -8.44 -11.15
C HIS A 300 -21.95 -7.47 -10.02
N TRP A 301 -21.73 -7.98 -8.81
CA TRP A 301 -21.50 -7.14 -7.65
C TRP A 301 -20.10 -6.49 -7.66
N VAL A 302 -19.07 -7.19 -8.17
CA VAL A 302 -17.71 -6.62 -8.32
C VAL A 302 -17.71 -5.46 -9.31
N THR A 303 -18.42 -5.60 -10.44
CA THR A 303 -18.56 -4.53 -11.43
C THR A 303 -19.29 -3.32 -10.84
N GLN A 304 -20.35 -3.54 -10.08
CA GLN A 304 -21.08 -2.48 -9.41
C GLN A 304 -20.20 -1.74 -8.39
N ALA A 305 -19.46 -2.48 -7.54
CA ALA A 305 -18.53 -1.92 -6.55
C ALA A 305 -17.40 -1.13 -7.22
N GLY A 306 -16.79 -1.65 -8.29
CA GLY A 306 -15.77 -0.95 -9.07
C GLY A 306 -16.28 0.35 -9.70
N THR A 307 -17.50 0.32 -10.26
CA THR A 307 -18.15 1.52 -10.83
C THR A 307 -18.42 2.56 -9.77
N LYS A 308 -18.88 2.16 -8.59
CA LYS A 308 -19.09 3.07 -7.46
C LYS A 308 -17.78 3.72 -7.03
N SER A 309 -16.72 2.95 -6.87
CA SER A 309 -15.39 3.46 -6.50
C SER A 309 -14.83 4.43 -7.54
N SER A 310 -15.00 4.15 -8.84
CA SER A 310 -14.52 5.03 -9.92
C SER A 310 -15.29 6.35 -10.03
N ARG A 311 -16.55 6.39 -9.61
CA ARG A 311 -17.39 7.59 -9.67
C ARG A 311 -17.35 8.43 -8.40
N GLU A 312 -17.37 7.77 -7.25
CA GLU A 312 -17.51 8.41 -5.94
C GLU A 312 -16.18 8.51 -5.18
N GLY A 313 -15.11 7.87 -5.65
CA GLY A 313 -13.81 7.84 -4.98
C GLY A 313 -13.80 6.95 -3.74
N ALA A 314 -14.75 6.01 -3.62
CA ALA A 314 -14.80 5.08 -2.50
C ALA A 314 -13.67 4.06 -2.53
N ASP A 315 -13.18 3.64 -1.38
CA ASP A 315 -12.21 2.55 -1.25
C ASP A 315 -12.85 1.23 -1.71
N PHE A 316 -12.06 0.41 -2.41
CA PHE A 316 -12.46 -0.93 -2.85
C PHE A 316 -11.73 -1.96 -2.00
N ARG A 317 -12.47 -2.75 -1.20
CA ARG A 317 -11.92 -3.79 -0.34
C ARG A 317 -12.84 -5.00 -0.36
N TYR A 318 -12.47 -6.02 -1.14
CA TYR A 318 -13.32 -7.20 -1.33
C TYR A 318 -12.51 -8.47 -1.57
N ASP A 319 -13.10 -9.61 -1.14
CA ASP A 319 -12.69 -10.95 -1.54
C ASP A 319 -13.59 -11.38 -2.70
N TYR A 320 -13.02 -11.85 -3.81
CA TYR A 320 -13.77 -12.40 -4.92
C TYR A 320 -13.02 -13.54 -5.61
N ARG A 321 -13.76 -14.30 -6.41
CA ARG A 321 -13.23 -15.45 -7.16
C ARG A 321 -12.88 -15.06 -8.58
N ILE A 322 -11.79 -15.62 -9.08
CA ILE A 322 -11.42 -15.59 -10.48
C ILE A 322 -11.32 -17.01 -11.03
N VAL A 323 -11.54 -17.14 -12.34
CA VAL A 323 -11.39 -18.39 -13.09
C VAL A 323 -10.06 -18.34 -13.84
N MET A 324 -9.17 -19.28 -13.50
CA MET A 324 -7.87 -19.41 -14.13
C MET A 324 -7.98 -20.04 -15.52
N PRO A 325 -6.97 -19.92 -16.42
CA PRO A 325 -7.00 -20.51 -17.76
C PRO A 325 -7.18 -22.04 -17.79
N ASP A 326 -6.79 -22.73 -16.72
CA ASP A 326 -6.97 -24.19 -16.53
C ASP A 326 -8.34 -24.57 -15.96
N GLY A 327 -9.21 -23.58 -15.72
CA GLY A 327 -10.52 -23.76 -15.13
C GLY A 327 -10.55 -23.82 -13.60
N SER A 328 -9.41 -23.76 -12.92
CA SER A 328 -9.35 -23.69 -11.45
C SER A 328 -9.88 -22.35 -10.93
N ILE A 329 -10.45 -22.38 -9.72
CA ILE A 329 -10.94 -21.17 -9.04
C ILE A 329 -9.87 -20.68 -8.06
N ARG A 330 -9.56 -19.39 -8.15
CA ARG A 330 -8.66 -18.71 -7.22
C ARG A 330 -9.40 -17.61 -6.47
N TRP A 331 -9.20 -17.55 -5.17
CA TRP A 331 -9.72 -16.47 -4.34
C TRP A 331 -8.70 -15.33 -4.24
N LEU A 332 -9.13 -14.13 -4.56
CA LEU A 332 -8.32 -12.93 -4.41
C LEU A 332 -8.93 -12.02 -3.35
N ASN A 333 -8.09 -11.47 -2.46
CA ASN A 333 -8.40 -10.30 -1.66
C ASN A 333 -7.83 -9.07 -2.36
N VAL A 334 -8.65 -8.08 -2.63
CA VAL A 334 -8.28 -6.88 -3.38
C VAL A 334 -8.56 -5.65 -2.55
N LEU A 335 -7.52 -4.83 -2.40
CA LEU A 335 -7.55 -3.55 -1.70
C LEU A 335 -7.16 -2.47 -2.69
N ALA A 336 -8.03 -1.47 -2.90
CA ALA A 336 -7.72 -0.39 -3.81
C ALA A 336 -8.29 0.94 -3.34
N LYS A 337 -7.64 2.02 -3.78
CA LYS A 337 -8.03 3.39 -3.48
C LYS A 337 -8.08 4.21 -4.76
N ALA A 338 -9.15 5.00 -4.90
CA ALA A 338 -9.29 5.96 -5.97
C ALA A 338 -8.54 7.26 -5.61
N PHE A 339 -7.88 7.86 -6.60
CA PHE A 339 -7.17 9.13 -6.49
C PHE A 339 -7.87 10.20 -7.30
N LEU A 340 -7.95 11.40 -6.72
CA LEU A 340 -8.56 12.55 -7.37
C LEU A 340 -7.57 13.23 -8.31
N GLY A 341 -8.01 13.52 -9.51
CA GLY A 341 -7.27 14.33 -10.45
C GLY A 341 -7.34 15.84 -10.14
N PRO A 342 -6.68 16.70 -10.94
CA PRO A 342 -6.70 18.15 -10.75
C PRO A 342 -8.10 18.78 -10.80
N SER A 343 -9.08 18.11 -11.39
CA SER A 343 -10.48 18.53 -11.46
C SER A 343 -11.30 18.19 -10.20
N GLY A 344 -10.72 17.57 -9.18
CA GLY A 344 -11.42 17.09 -7.98
C GLY A 344 -12.26 15.83 -8.20
N LYS A 345 -12.21 15.22 -9.40
CA LYS A 345 -12.89 13.95 -9.71
C LYS A 345 -11.86 12.80 -9.71
N PRO A 346 -12.28 11.57 -9.38
CA PRO A 346 -11.41 10.41 -9.51
C PRO A 346 -10.91 10.27 -10.95
N ASP A 347 -9.59 10.11 -11.13
CA ASP A 347 -8.96 9.92 -12.44
C ASP A 347 -8.25 8.57 -12.57
N ARG A 348 -7.90 7.94 -11.44
CA ARG A 348 -7.23 6.65 -11.39
C ARG A 348 -7.53 5.92 -10.09
N MET A 349 -7.34 4.60 -10.12
CA MET A 349 -7.39 3.73 -8.94
C MET A 349 -6.10 2.93 -8.84
N MET A 350 -5.53 2.85 -7.66
CA MET A 350 -4.37 2.00 -7.38
C MET A 350 -4.76 0.94 -6.37
N GLY A 351 -4.29 -0.27 -6.59
CA GLY A 351 -4.65 -1.36 -5.71
C GLY A 351 -3.62 -2.48 -5.66
N VAL A 352 -3.86 -3.36 -4.71
CA VAL A 352 -3.10 -4.57 -4.46
C VAL A 352 -4.02 -5.77 -4.48
N SER A 353 -3.52 -6.89 -4.96
CA SER A 353 -4.23 -8.18 -5.00
C SER A 353 -3.40 -9.25 -4.30
N PHE A 354 -4.05 -10.03 -3.44
CA PHE A 354 -3.46 -11.14 -2.70
C PHE A 354 -4.17 -12.44 -3.08
N ASP A 355 -3.41 -13.51 -3.24
CA ASP A 355 -3.98 -14.85 -3.27
C ASP A 355 -4.34 -15.31 -1.86
N ILE A 356 -5.61 -15.62 -1.64
CA ILE A 356 -6.12 -16.12 -0.36
C ILE A 356 -6.76 -17.50 -0.50
N THR A 357 -6.45 -18.21 -1.59
CA THR A 357 -7.05 -19.53 -1.90
C THR A 357 -6.78 -20.53 -0.78
N ASP A 358 -5.51 -20.71 -0.38
CA ASP A 358 -5.13 -21.63 0.69
C ASP A 358 -5.85 -21.31 2.02
N ARG A 359 -6.02 -20.01 2.33
CA ARG A 359 -6.75 -19.58 3.52
C ARG A 359 -8.22 -19.97 3.45
N LYS A 360 -8.88 -19.72 2.31
CA LYS A 360 -10.30 -20.06 2.10
C LYS A 360 -10.54 -21.57 2.13
N GLU A 361 -9.64 -22.34 1.52
CA GLU A 361 -9.68 -23.81 1.56
C GLU A 361 -9.51 -24.34 2.99
N ALA A 362 -8.55 -23.80 3.74
CA ALA A 362 -8.36 -24.16 5.16
C ALA A 362 -9.59 -23.79 6.01
N GLU A 363 -10.18 -22.59 5.80
CA GLU A 363 -11.43 -22.18 6.48
C GLU A 363 -12.58 -23.15 6.20
N GLN A 364 -12.73 -23.60 4.94
CA GLN A 364 -13.76 -24.56 4.53
C GLN A 364 -13.52 -25.95 5.13
N GLU A 365 -12.28 -26.43 5.12
CA GLU A 365 -11.94 -27.75 5.72
C GLU A 365 -12.17 -27.75 7.23
N ILE A 366 -11.79 -26.67 7.94
CA ILE A 366 -12.08 -26.53 9.38
C ILE A 366 -13.60 -26.55 9.63
N ALA A 367 -14.38 -25.85 8.83
CA ALA A 367 -15.84 -25.84 8.94
C ALA A 367 -16.43 -27.25 8.73
N LYS A 368 -15.92 -27.99 7.75
CA LYS A 368 -16.32 -29.38 7.48
C LYS A 368 -16.00 -30.29 8.66
N GLN A 369 -14.79 -30.25 9.21
CA GLN A 369 -14.37 -31.06 10.36
C GLN A 369 -15.21 -30.75 11.60
N ARG A 370 -15.54 -29.48 11.86
CA ARG A 370 -16.44 -29.09 12.96
C ARG A 370 -17.83 -29.73 12.82
N ASN A 371 -18.38 -29.75 11.60
CA ASN A 371 -19.68 -30.38 11.32
C ASN A 371 -19.64 -31.90 11.51
N GLU A 372 -18.54 -32.55 11.13
CA GLU A 372 -18.35 -34.00 11.37
C GLU A 372 -18.25 -34.33 12.86
N LEU A 373 -17.48 -33.57 13.62
CA LEU A 373 -17.38 -33.76 15.08
C LEU A 373 -18.73 -33.54 15.77
N ALA A 374 -19.49 -32.54 15.37
CA ALA A 374 -20.85 -32.32 15.88
C ALA A 374 -21.79 -33.49 15.58
N HIS A 375 -21.68 -34.12 14.42
CA HIS A 375 -22.44 -35.30 14.06
C HIS A 375 -22.07 -36.51 14.94
N ILE A 376 -20.77 -36.78 15.12
CA ILE A 376 -20.29 -37.88 16.00
C ILE A 376 -20.79 -37.70 17.43
N SER A 377 -20.74 -36.46 17.94
CA SER A 377 -21.25 -36.16 19.28
C SER A 377 -22.76 -36.46 19.45
N ARG A 378 -23.58 -36.12 18.43
CA ARG A 378 -25.03 -36.45 18.44
C ARG A 378 -25.27 -37.95 18.49
N VAL A 379 -24.55 -38.72 17.67
CA VAL A 379 -24.65 -40.17 17.65
C VAL A 379 -24.23 -40.76 19.00
N SER A 380 -23.16 -40.25 19.62
CA SER A 380 -22.69 -40.67 20.94
C SER A 380 -23.74 -40.39 22.04
N ALA A 381 -24.32 -39.19 22.07
CA ALA A 381 -25.39 -38.86 23.01
C ALA A 381 -26.63 -39.76 22.87
N MET A 382 -27.01 -40.09 21.61
CA MET A 382 -28.10 -41.04 21.37
C MET A 382 -27.77 -42.45 21.83
N SER A 383 -26.52 -42.89 21.68
CA SER A 383 -26.12 -44.24 22.18
C SER A 383 -26.29 -44.35 23.68
N GLN A 384 -26.01 -43.27 24.43
CA GLN A 384 -26.25 -43.22 25.88
C GLN A 384 -27.74 -43.26 26.24
N LEU A 385 -28.60 -42.70 25.39
CA LEU A 385 -30.05 -42.71 25.57
C LEU A 385 -30.75 -43.95 24.99
N ALA A 386 -30.02 -44.83 24.30
CA ALA A 386 -30.63 -45.96 23.56
C ALA A 386 -31.51 -46.86 24.43
N SER A 387 -31.09 -47.14 25.67
CA SER A 387 -31.87 -47.97 26.59
C SER A 387 -33.19 -47.30 27.00
N SER A 388 -33.15 -46.03 27.34
CA SER A 388 -34.32 -45.22 27.71
C SER A 388 -35.29 -45.04 26.54
N LEU A 389 -34.77 -44.76 25.34
CA LEU A 389 -35.58 -44.64 24.12
C LEU A 389 -36.22 -45.95 23.70
N ALA A 390 -35.50 -47.09 23.85
CA ALA A 390 -36.07 -48.41 23.63
C ALA A 390 -37.22 -48.70 24.61
N HIS A 391 -37.07 -48.32 25.87
CA HIS A 391 -38.12 -48.44 26.86
C HIS A 391 -39.33 -47.55 26.55
N GLU A 392 -39.09 -46.28 26.14
CA GLU A 392 -40.12 -45.31 25.75
C GLU A 392 -40.91 -45.72 24.51
N LEU A 393 -40.27 -46.42 23.55
CA LEU A 393 -40.93 -47.04 22.42
C LEU A 393 -41.70 -48.32 22.77
N SER A 394 -41.12 -49.16 23.64
CA SER A 394 -41.76 -50.43 24.05
C SER A 394 -43.08 -50.24 24.85
N GLN A 395 -43.21 -49.14 25.60
CA GLN A 395 -44.42 -48.80 26.34
C GLN A 395 -45.68 -48.65 25.48
N PRO A 396 -45.72 -47.71 24.46
CA PRO A 396 -46.89 -47.57 23.63
C PRO A 396 -47.12 -48.78 22.73
N LEU A 397 -46.05 -49.45 22.25
CA LEU A 397 -46.19 -50.69 21.48
C LEU A 397 -46.80 -51.80 22.28
N GLY A 398 -46.38 -51.97 23.58
CA GLY A 398 -46.99 -52.93 24.48
C GLY A 398 -48.43 -52.58 24.86
N ALA A 399 -48.79 -51.30 24.96
CA ALA A 399 -50.16 -50.86 25.17
C ALA A 399 -51.04 -51.17 23.93
N ILE A 400 -50.53 -50.89 22.73
CA ILE A 400 -51.22 -51.23 21.47
C ILE A 400 -51.51 -52.75 21.42
N MET A 401 -50.51 -53.59 21.73
CA MET A 401 -50.66 -55.05 21.72
C MET A 401 -51.74 -55.49 22.68
N ARG A 402 -51.66 -55.05 23.95
CA ARG A 402 -52.68 -55.40 24.95
C ARG A 402 -54.08 -54.92 24.57
N ASN A 403 -54.22 -53.74 24.07
CA ASN A 403 -55.48 -53.18 23.58
C ASN A 403 -56.01 -53.93 22.37
N ALA A 404 -55.17 -54.40 21.46
CA ALA A 404 -55.57 -55.24 20.34
C ALA A 404 -56.05 -56.58 20.77
N GLU A 405 -55.32 -57.27 21.72
CA GLU A 405 -55.76 -58.55 22.33
C GLU A 405 -57.10 -58.41 23.06
N ALA A 406 -57.28 -57.34 23.85
CA ALA A 406 -58.56 -57.04 24.49
C ALA A 406 -59.69 -56.83 23.48
N GLY A 407 -59.45 -56.07 22.43
CA GLY A 407 -60.44 -55.89 21.36
C GLY A 407 -60.85 -57.17 20.67
N GLU A 408 -59.89 -58.05 20.40
CA GLU A 408 -60.21 -59.40 19.88
C GLU A 408 -61.09 -60.23 20.84
N MET A 409 -60.79 -60.18 22.12
CA MET A 409 -61.60 -60.89 23.16
C MET A 409 -63.05 -60.36 23.22
N PHE A 410 -63.24 -59.02 23.19
CA PHE A 410 -64.55 -58.39 23.14
C PHE A 410 -65.35 -58.77 21.88
N LEU A 411 -64.72 -58.86 20.75
CA LEU A 411 -65.34 -59.26 19.47
C LEU A 411 -65.71 -60.73 19.41
N GLN A 412 -65.05 -61.63 20.15
CA GLN A 412 -65.34 -63.07 20.29
C GLN A 412 -66.50 -63.36 21.25
N SER A 413 -66.96 -62.36 22.00
CA SER A 413 -68.11 -62.52 22.91
C SER A 413 -69.41 -62.81 22.15
N PRO A 414 -70.33 -63.62 22.67
CA PRO A 414 -71.65 -63.88 22.05
C PRO A 414 -72.52 -62.62 21.86
N SER A 415 -72.22 -61.54 22.58
CA SER A 415 -72.81 -60.21 22.46
C SER A 415 -71.69 -59.15 22.55
N PRO A 416 -71.05 -58.85 21.47
CA PRO A 416 -69.92 -57.90 21.42
C PRO A 416 -70.33 -56.48 21.85
N ASP A 417 -69.63 -55.93 22.82
CA ASP A 417 -69.74 -54.48 23.17
C ASP A 417 -68.94 -53.65 22.17
N LEU A 418 -69.64 -53.14 21.15
CA LEU A 418 -69.03 -52.35 20.07
C LEU A 418 -68.57 -50.96 20.53
N ASP A 419 -69.14 -50.42 21.60
CA ASP A 419 -68.67 -49.10 22.14
C ASP A 419 -67.32 -49.25 22.86
N GLU A 420 -67.13 -50.36 23.60
CA GLU A 420 -65.82 -50.66 24.20
C GLU A 420 -64.78 -51.00 23.17
N VAL A 421 -65.10 -51.73 22.11
CA VAL A 421 -64.19 -51.97 20.98
C VAL A 421 -63.78 -50.63 20.31
N ARG A 422 -64.72 -49.68 20.17
CA ARG A 422 -64.42 -48.36 19.60
C ARG A 422 -63.49 -47.59 20.57
N ALA A 423 -63.68 -47.62 21.85
CA ALA A 423 -62.78 -46.99 22.84
C ALA A 423 -61.37 -47.58 22.79
N ILE A 424 -61.26 -48.92 22.69
CA ILE A 424 -59.94 -49.59 22.48
C ILE A 424 -59.23 -49.12 21.20
N LEU A 425 -59.96 -49.03 20.11
CA LEU A 425 -59.35 -48.50 18.83
C LEU A 425 -58.88 -47.06 18.93
N VAL A 426 -59.58 -46.22 19.74
CA VAL A 426 -59.11 -44.81 19.99
C VAL A 426 -57.85 -44.83 20.81
N ASP A 427 -57.72 -45.73 21.82
CA ASP A 427 -56.50 -45.83 22.61
C ASP A 427 -55.30 -46.34 21.79
N ILE A 428 -55.52 -47.39 20.97
CA ILE A 428 -54.50 -47.89 20.04
C ILE A 428 -53.96 -46.72 19.14
N ARG A 429 -54.86 -45.92 18.53
CA ARG A 429 -54.49 -44.82 17.70
C ARG A 429 -53.72 -43.74 18.46
N ARG A 430 -54.08 -43.46 19.73
CA ARG A 430 -53.37 -42.50 20.57
C ARG A 430 -51.95 -42.98 20.90
N ASP A 431 -51.78 -44.27 21.20
CA ASP A 431 -50.48 -44.83 21.51
C ASP A 431 -49.59 -44.97 20.28
N ASP A 432 -50.14 -45.26 19.08
CA ASP A 432 -49.44 -45.21 17.79
C ASP A 432 -48.91 -43.79 17.48
N GLN A 433 -49.75 -42.77 17.68
CA GLN A 433 -49.30 -41.36 17.51
C GLN A 433 -48.19 -40.98 18.52
N ARG A 434 -48.21 -41.55 19.72
CA ARG A 434 -47.18 -41.36 20.73
C ARG A 434 -45.85 -41.99 20.29
N ALA A 435 -45.90 -43.25 19.81
CA ALA A 435 -44.73 -43.95 19.27
C ALA A 435 -44.12 -43.18 18.06
N GLY A 436 -44.99 -42.72 17.14
CA GLY A 436 -44.55 -41.89 15.99
C GLY A 436 -43.80 -40.65 16.41
N LYS A 437 -44.28 -39.90 17.42
CA LYS A 437 -43.59 -38.71 17.94
C LYS A 437 -42.20 -39.03 18.53
N VAL A 438 -42.02 -40.17 19.20
CA VAL A 438 -40.69 -40.60 19.71
C VAL A 438 -39.74 -40.86 18.52
N ILE A 439 -40.20 -41.58 17.50
CA ILE A 439 -39.42 -41.88 16.29
C ILE A 439 -39.02 -40.57 15.55
N ASP A 440 -39.96 -39.63 15.39
CA ASP A 440 -39.68 -38.35 14.72
C ASP A 440 -38.65 -37.51 15.48
N ARG A 441 -38.71 -37.51 16.83
CA ARG A 441 -37.69 -36.86 17.68
C ARG A 441 -36.30 -37.49 17.46
N MET A 442 -36.20 -38.81 17.45
CA MET A 442 -34.96 -39.53 17.18
C MET A 442 -34.40 -39.17 15.79
N ARG A 443 -35.27 -39.20 14.77
CA ARG A 443 -34.89 -38.92 13.40
C ARG A 443 -34.39 -37.47 13.24
N SER A 444 -34.99 -36.49 13.92
CA SER A 444 -34.60 -35.09 13.87
C SER A 444 -33.20 -34.85 14.44
N LEU A 445 -32.81 -35.56 15.49
CA LEU A 445 -31.49 -35.48 16.13
C LEU A 445 -30.37 -36.13 15.30
N LEU A 446 -30.70 -37.15 14.49
CA LEU A 446 -29.74 -37.89 13.65
C LEU A 446 -29.52 -37.30 12.26
N LYS A 447 -30.46 -36.47 11.76
CA LYS A 447 -30.42 -35.96 10.40
C LYS A 447 -29.22 -35.00 10.22
N ARG A 448 -28.41 -35.27 9.20
CA ARG A 448 -27.35 -34.34 8.73
C ARG A 448 -28.03 -33.17 8.02
N ARG A 449 -27.97 -31.96 8.57
CA ARG A 449 -28.52 -30.75 7.99
C ARG A 449 -27.46 -29.67 7.90
N GLU A 450 -27.59 -28.78 6.92
CA GLU A 450 -26.88 -27.51 6.93
C GLU A 450 -27.42 -26.62 8.05
N ILE A 451 -26.57 -25.73 8.58
CA ILE A 451 -26.91 -24.85 9.72
C ILE A 451 -27.98 -23.86 9.27
N GLU A 452 -29.20 -24.03 9.79
CA GLU A 452 -30.30 -23.08 9.52
C GLU A 452 -30.45 -22.13 10.72
N GLN A 453 -30.13 -20.87 10.54
CA GLN A 453 -30.35 -19.85 11.57
C GLN A 453 -31.77 -19.29 11.54
N ASN A 454 -32.61 -19.74 12.44
CA ASN A 454 -34.00 -19.29 12.60
C ASN A 454 -34.19 -18.49 13.90
N LEU A 455 -35.28 -17.74 13.99
CA LEU A 455 -35.70 -17.08 15.24
C LEU A 455 -36.27 -18.18 16.20
N LEU A 456 -35.72 -18.26 17.40
CA LEU A 456 -36.05 -19.30 18.37
C LEU A 456 -36.46 -18.71 19.72
N ASP A 457 -37.49 -19.29 20.32
CA ASP A 457 -37.86 -19.09 21.73
C ASP A 457 -37.13 -20.15 22.59
N LEU A 458 -36.22 -19.66 23.44
CA LEU A 458 -35.41 -20.55 24.29
C LEU A 458 -36.22 -21.21 25.44
N ASN A 459 -37.34 -20.63 25.87
CA ASN A 459 -38.24 -21.30 26.80
C ASN A 459 -38.87 -22.56 26.18
N LEU A 460 -39.38 -22.44 24.95
CA LEU A 460 -39.95 -23.56 24.22
C LEU A 460 -38.89 -24.66 23.98
N LEU A 461 -37.70 -24.23 23.54
CA LEU A 461 -36.59 -25.15 23.28
C LEU A 461 -36.18 -25.92 24.54
N ALA A 462 -36.01 -25.23 25.68
CA ALA A 462 -35.67 -25.85 26.97
C ALA A 462 -36.76 -26.81 27.42
N GLY A 463 -38.03 -26.43 27.28
CA GLY A 463 -39.18 -27.28 27.63
C GLY A 463 -39.23 -28.58 26.82
N GLU A 464 -38.94 -28.52 25.54
CA GLU A 464 -38.86 -29.69 24.67
C GLU A 464 -37.72 -30.63 25.06
N VAL A 465 -36.54 -30.10 25.36
CA VAL A 465 -35.39 -30.93 25.79
C VAL A 465 -35.66 -31.57 27.16
N ILE A 466 -36.27 -30.84 28.11
CA ILE A 466 -36.68 -31.41 29.40
C ILE A 466 -37.71 -32.54 29.20
N THR A 467 -38.68 -32.35 28.31
CA THR A 467 -39.66 -33.39 27.98
C THR A 467 -38.98 -34.62 27.38
N LEU A 468 -38.01 -34.44 26.52
CA LEU A 468 -37.23 -35.54 25.93
C LEU A 468 -36.42 -36.30 27.00
N MET A 469 -35.86 -35.58 27.98
CA MET A 469 -34.99 -36.14 29.00
C MET A 469 -35.76 -36.71 30.21
N SER A 470 -37.07 -36.45 30.32
CA SER A 470 -37.88 -36.88 31.46
C SER A 470 -37.85 -38.39 31.73
N PRO A 471 -37.92 -39.31 30.73
CA PRO A 471 -37.83 -40.74 30.98
C PRO A 471 -36.48 -41.16 31.58
N GLU A 472 -35.39 -40.62 31.07
CA GLU A 472 -34.03 -40.87 31.57
C GLU A 472 -33.86 -40.34 33.00
N ALA A 473 -34.38 -39.13 33.26
CA ALA A 473 -34.37 -38.55 34.60
C ALA A 473 -35.13 -39.41 35.61
N VAL A 474 -36.30 -39.96 35.26
CA VAL A 474 -37.05 -40.87 36.08
C VAL A 474 -36.27 -42.17 36.35
N ALA A 475 -35.67 -42.77 35.34
CA ALA A 475 -34.85 -43.96 35.46
C ALA A 475 -33.68 -43.77 36.44
N ARG A 476 -33.04 -42.54 36.39
CA ARG A 476 -31.92 -42.16 37.27
C ARG A 476 -32.35 -41.55 38.61
N LYS A 477 -33.65 -41.46 38.88
CA LYS A 477 -34.26 -40.85 40.10
C LYS A 477 -33.82 -39.36 40.25
N VAL A 478 -33.78 -38.61 39.15
CA VAL A 478 -33.45 -37.19 39.14
C VAL A 478 -34.72 -36.37 38.88
N ARG A 479 -34.92 -35.30 39.65
CA ARG A 479 -36.00 -34.34 39.43
C ARG A 479 -35.54 -33.25 38.45
N LEU A 480 -36.24 -33.11 37.32
CA LEU A 480 -36.05 -32.02 36.36
C LEU A 480 -37.02 -30.88 36.66
N ALA A 481 -36.52 -29.66 36.77
CA ALA A 481 -37.32 -28.45 36.97
C ALA A 481 -36.97 -27.39 35.92
N LEU A 482 -37.99 -26.80 35.25
CA LEU A 482 -37.84 -25.64 34.39
C LEU A 482 -38.32 -24.40 35.15
N LYS A 483 -37.50 -23.34 35.13
CA LYS A 483 -37.86 -22.00 35.60
C LYS A 483 -37.98 -21.07 34.41
N PRO A 484 -39.14 -21.03 33.74
CA PRO A 484 -39.33 -20.18 32.57
C PRO A 484 -39.59 -18.72 32.99
N VAL A 485 -39.32 -17.76 32.08
CA VAL A 485 -39.67 -16.35 32.22
C VAL A 485 -40.81 -15.99 31.26
N SER A 486 -41.74 -15.16 31.70
CA SER A 486 -43.01 -14.90 31.02
C SER A 486 -42.88 -14.21 29.66
N SER A 487 -41.76 -13.56 29.34
CA SER A 487 -41.53 -12.92 28.05
C SER A 487 -40.00 -12.85 27.78
N LEU A 488 -39.57 -13.55 26.75
CA LEU A 488 -38.20 -13.53 26.29
C LEU A 488 -38.16 -13.04 24.85
N PRO A 489 -37.23 -12.13 24.49
CA PRO A 489 -36.97 -11.84 23.09
C PRO A 489 -36.41 -13.06 22.36
N PRO A 490 -36.67 -13.24 21.06
CA PRO A 490 -36.13 -14.38 20.31
C PRO A 490 -34.59 -14.25 20.13
N VAL A 491 -33.95 -15.40 20.02
CA VAL A 491 -32.55 -15.52 19.61
C VAL A 491 -32.46 -16.06 18.18
N ARG A 492 -31.40 -15.72 17.46
CA ARG A 492 -31.14 -16.30 16.14
C ARG A 492 -30.21 -17.49 16.27
N GLY A 493 -30.66 -18.67 15.81
CA GLY A 493 -29.86 -19.87 15.95
C GLY A 493 -30.41 -21.09 15.23
N ASP A 494 -29.60 -22.15 15.22
CA ASP A 494 -30.03 -23.48 14.76
C ASP A 494 -30.62 -24.25 15.92
N ARG A 495 -31.89 -24.61 15.76
CA ARG A 495 -32.67 -25.35 16.79
C ARG A 495 -32.01 -26.65 17.19
N VAL A 496 -31.51 -27.42 16.22
CA VAL A 496 -30.96 -28.77 16.49
C VAL A 496 -29.63 -28.65 17.24
N HIS A 497 -28.79 -27.68 16.88
CA HIS A 497 -27.53 -27.40 17.56
C HIS A 497 -27.76 -26.95 19.02
N LEU A 498 -28.69 -26.03 19.25
CA LEU A 498 -28.99 -25.57 20.62
C LEU A 498 -29.66 -26.65 21.46
N GLN A 499 -30.54 -27.51 20.89
CA GLN A 499 -31.06 -28.71 21.55
C GLN A 499 -29.92 -29.66 21.95
N GLN A 500 -28.95 -29.89 21.09
CA GLN A 500 -27.78 -30.73 21.36
C GLN A 500 -26.97 -30.23 22.56
N VAL A 501 -26.73 -28.89 22.64
CA VAL A 501 -26.03 -28.30 23.78
C VAL A 501 -26.78 -28.58 25.08
N LEU A 502 -28.09 -28.29 25.13
CA LEU A 502 -28.90 -28.54 26.33
C LEU A 502 -28.94 -30.00 26.70
N LEU A 503 -29.07 -30.91 25.73
CA LEU A 503 -29.04 -32.35 25.91
C LEU A 503 -27.73 -32.81 26.55
N ASN A 504 -26.61 -32.34 26.02
CA ASN A 504 -25.30 -32.68 26.55
C ASN A 504 -25.09 -32.17 27.99
N LEU A 505 -25.56 -30.95 28.30
CA LEU A 505 -25.46 -30.40 29.65
C LEU A 505 -26.34 -31.17 30.63
N LEU A 506 -27.56 -31.56 30.26
CA LEU A 506 -28.45 -32.35 31.10
C LEU A 506 -27.90 -33.76 31.36
N LEU A 507 -27.34 -34.43 30.34
CA LEU A 507 -26.68 -35.74 30.51
C LEU A 507 -25.49 -35.64 31.46
N ASN A 508 -24.65 -34.60 31.29
CA ASN A 508 -23.50 -34.38 32.18
C ASN A 508 -23.95 -34.13 33.64
N ALA A 509 -25.01 -33.34 33.83
CA ALA A 509 -25.59 -33.08 35.14
C ALA A 509 -26.15 -34.36 35.79
N MET A 510 -26.85 -35.23 35.01
CA MET A 510 -27.32 -36.52 35.50
C MET A 510 -26.17 -37.45 35.87
N ASP A 511 -25.14 -37.53 35.08
CA ASP A 511 -23.94 -38.34 35.34
C ASP A 511 -23.23 -37.89 36.62
N ALA A 512 -23.11 -36.57 36.87
CA ALA A 512 -22.49 -36.02 38.07
C ALA A 512 -23.23 -36.36 39.36
N MET A 513 -24.47 -36.86 39.27
CA MET A 513 -25.29 -37.27 40.43
C MET A 513 -25.36 -38.78 40.62
N ASN A 514 -24.79 -39.62 39.73
CA ASN A 514 -24.88 -41.09 39.85
C ASN A 514 -24.28 -41.60 41.16
N ASP A 515 -23.18 -41.01 41.62
CA ASP A 515 -22.47 -41.41 42.83
C ASP A 515 -22.80 -40.55 44.06
N SER A 516 -23.74 -39.62 43.94
CA SER A 516 -24.15 -38.72 45.04
C SER A 516 -24.99 -39.45 46.04
N SER A 517 -24.63 -39.43 47.34
CA SER A 517 -25.36 -39.93 48.46
C SER A 517 -26.53 -39.03 48.90
N THR A 518 -26.84 -37.96 48.18
CA THR A 518 -27.90 -37.02 48.55
C THR A 518 -29.29 -37.50 48.13
N ASP A 519 -30.22 -37.49 49.07
CA ASP A 519 -31.62 -37.87 48.86
C ASP A 519 -32.42 -36.99 47.90
N SER A 520 -31.87 -35.90 47.43
CA SER A 520 -32.53 -34.98 46.50
C SER A 520 -31.68 -34.67 45.25
N ARG A 521 -31.64 -35.61 44.30
CA ARG A 521 -31.05 -35.39 42.97
C ARG A 521 -31.94 -34.46 42.16
N GLN A 522 -31.47 -33.23 41.86
CA GLN A 522 -32.25 -32.23 41.14
C GLN A 522 -31.41 -31.51 40.08
N ILE A 523 -32.01 -31.33 38.92
CA ILE A 523 -31.48 -30.41 37.88
C ILE A 523 -32.51 -29.32 37.68
N THR A 524 -32.04 -28.06 37.72
CA THR A 524 -32.85 -26.88 37.44
C THR A 524 -32.35 -26.21 36.17
N VAL A 525 -33.21 -26.08 35.18
CA VAL A 525 -32.97 -25.27 34.00
C VAL A 525 -33.67 -23.93 34.17
N SER A 526 -32.93 -22.85 34.14
CA SER A 526 -33.49 -21.47 34.21
C SER A 526 -33.13 -20.71 32.95
N VAL A 527 -34.08 -19.91 32.46
CA VAL A 527 -33.89 -19.03 31.30
C VAL A 527 -34.22 -17.63 31.77
N GLN A 528 -33.34 -16.65 31.48
CA GLN A 528 -33.53 -15.26 31.87
C GLN A 528 -32.95 -14.28 30.84
N ALA A 529 -33.52 -13.08 30.80
CA ALA A 529 -32.95 -11.99 29.98
C ALA A 529 -31.91 -11.24 30.80
N ALA A 530 -30.73 -11.03 30.22
CA ALA A 530 -29.61 -10.30 30.80
C ALA A 530 -29.16 -9.18 29.84
N GLY A 531 -29.88 -8.04 29.85
CA GLY A 531 -29.63 -6.92 28.95
C GLY A 531 -29.89 -7.29 27.49
N LYS A 532 -28.85 -7.24 26.62
CA LYS A 532 -28.93 -7.63 25.20
C LYS A 532 -28.67 -9.13 24.95
N GLN A 533 -28.63 -9.92 26.00
CA GLN A 533 -28.36 -11.35 25.92
C GLN A 533 -29.45 -12.16 26.67
N ILE A 534 -29.60 -13.42 26.32
CA ILE A 534 -30.39 -14.40 27.07
C ILE A 534 -29.44 -15.39 27.68
N GLU A 535 -29.64 -15.66 28.96
CA GLU A 535 -28.91 -16.65 29.70
C GLU A 535 -29.78 -17.90 29.92
N VAL A 536 -29.21 -19.07 29.63
CA VAL A 536 -29.78 -20.35 29.97
C VAL A 536 -28.80 -21.05 30.91
N ALA A 537 -29.22 -21.31 32.13
CA ALA A 537 -28.41 -21.98 33.14
C ALA A 537 -28.97 -23.38 33.45
N VAL A 538 -28.10 -24.38 33.40
CA VAL A 538 -28.35 -25.76 33.82
C VAL A 538 -27.60 -26.01 35.13
N SER A 539 -28.30 -26.13 36.24
CA SER A 539 -27.74 -26.31 37.58
C SER A 539 -28.10 -27.70 38.14
N ASP A 540 -27.11 -28.43 38.62
CA ASP A 540 -27.26 -29.75 39.25
C ASP A 540 -26.90 -29.72 40.76
N THR A 541 -27.25 -30.79 41.47
CA THR A 541 -26.92 -31.02 42.86
C THR A 541 -25.89 -32.17 43.01
N GLY A 542 -25.04 -32.36 42.01
CA GLY A 542 -24.01 -33.40 41.96
C GLY A 542 -22.76 -33.08 42.78
N HIS A 543 -21.68 -33.76 42.47
CA HIS A 543 -20.40 -33.59 43.19
C HIS A 543 -19.63 -32.29 42.84
N GLY A 544 -20.11 -31.54 41.84
CA GLY A 544 -19.41 -30.35 41.34
C GLY A 544 -18.18 -30.69 40.47
N ILE A 545 -17.32 -29.68 40.26
CA ILE A 545 -16.12 -29.79 39.45
C ILE A 545 -14.93 -29.35 40.29
N GLN A 546 -13.81 -30.10 40.25
CA GLN A 546 -12.61 -29.71 41.01
C GLN A 546 -12.06 -28.37 40.52
N ALA A 547 -11.45 -27.60 41.44
CA ALA A 547 -11.04 -26.22 41.12
C ALA A 547 -9.98 -26.13 40.00
N ASP A 548 -9.10 -27.11 39.92
CA ASP A 548 -8.09 -27.28 38.88
C ASP A 548 -8.67 -27.73 37.53
N GLU A 549 -9.80 -28.43 37.54
CA GLU A 549 -10.49 -28.93 36.37
C GLU A 549 -11.36 -27.85 35.69
N LEU A 550 -11.89 -26.87 36.46
CA LEU A 550 -12.80 -25.83 35.95
C LEU A 550 -12.25 -25.07 34.76
N ALA A 551 -10.94 -24.84 34.69
CA ALA A 551 -10.30 -24.15 33.56
C ALA A 551 -10.28 -25.02 32.29
N HIS A 552 -10.30 -26.36 32.45
CA HIS A 552 -10.05 -27.31 31.37
C HIS A 552 -11.31 -28.07 30.91
N VAL A 553 -12.46 -27.91 31.59
CA VAL A 553 -13.71 -28.68 31.28
C VAL A 553 -14.20 -28.49 29.83
N PHE A 554 -13.83 -27.42 29.17
CA PHE A 554 -14.19 -27.14 27.76
C PHE A 554 -13.08 -27.51 26.78
N GLU A 555 -11.96 -28.08 27.23
CA GLU A 555 -10.89 -28.52 26.34
C GLU A 555 -11.26 -29.82 25.64
N PRO A 556 -10.95 -29.99 24.36
CA PRO A 556 -11.19 -31.25 23.66
C PRO A 556 -10.47 -32.42 24.34
N PHE A 557 -11.16 -33.58 24.43
CA PHE A 557 -10.65 -34.79 25.02
C PHE A 557 -10.45 -34.75 26.55
N PHE A 558 -10.78 -33.65 27.22
CA PHE A 558 -10.78 -33.61 28.67
C PHE A 558 -12.02 -34.34 29.24
N SER A 559 -11.81 -35.38 30.04
CA SER A 559 -12.88 -36.18 30.67
C SER A 559 -12.43 -36.76 32.00
N THR A 560 -13.25 -36.62 33.00
CA THR A 560 -13.09 -37.29 34.31
C THR A 560 -13.78 -38.67 34.35
N LYS A 561 -14.48 -39.07 33.29
CA LYS A 561 -15.22 -40.32 33.17
C LYS A 561 -14.38 -41.41 32.48
N PRO A 562 -14.37 -42.69 33.00
CA PRO A 562 -13.56 -43.76 32.41
C PRO A 562 -13.83 -44.05 30.93
N ASN A 563 -15.09 -43.89 30.48
CA ASN A 563 -15.51 -44.13 29.10
C ASN A 563 -15.95 -42.86 28.35
N GLY A 564 -15.66 -41.69 28.89
CA GLY A 564 -16.05 -40.42 28.29
C GLY A 564 -15.04 -39.97 27.23
N LEU A 565 -15.49 -39.66 26.00
CA LEU A 565 -14.66 -39.14 24.92
C LEU A 565 -14.12 -37.72 25.19
N GLY A 566 -14.62 -37.01 26.23
CA GLY A 566 -14.19 -35.66 26.57
C GLY A 566 -14.51 -34.58 25.51
N MET A 567 -15.38 -34.88 24.55
CA MET A 567 -15.70 -33.95 23.44
C MET A 567 -17.02 -33.19 23.65
N GLY A 568 -17.90 -33.63 24.54
CA GLY A 568 -19.24 -33.07 24.66
C GLY A 568 -19.26 -31.58 24.99
N LEU A 569 -18.53 -31.15 26.03
CA LEU A 569 -18.47 -29.76 26.46
C LEU A 569 -17.69 -28.87 25.46
N ALA A 570 -16.62 -29.39 24.84
CA ALA A 570 -15.88 -28.69 23.79
C ALA A 570 -16.76 -28.41 22.56
N ILE A 571 -17.57 -29.39 22.15
CA ILE A 571 -18.53 -29.22 21.04
C ILE A 571 -19.64 -28.23 21.44
N SER A 572 -20.15 -28.33 22.69
CA SER A 572 -21.14 -27.38 23.20
C SER A 572 -20.61 -25.94 23.16
N ARG A 573 -19.36 -25.73 23.55
CA ARG A 573 -18.69 -24.42 23.46
C ARG A 573 -18.59 -23.95 22.00
N SER A 574 -18.12 -24.79 21.08
CA SER A 574 -18.01 -24.48 19.67
C SER A 574 -19.37 -24.12 19.03
N ILE A 575 -20.44 -24.85 19.39
CA ILE A 575 -21.80 -24.52 18.93
C ILE A 575 -22.23 -23.15 19.44
N ILE A 576 -22.05 -22.86 20.71
CA ILE A 576 -22.45 -21.60 21.32
C ILE A 576 -21.64 -20.41 20.72
N GLU A 577 -20.34 -20.58 20.52
CA GLU A 577 -19.50 -19.59 19.86
C GLU A 577 -19.93 -19.32 18.40
N THR A 578 -20.36 -20.36 17.67
CA THR A 578 -20.93 -20.22 16.31
C THR A 578 -22.21 -19.38 16.31
N HIS A 579 -22.94 -19.40 17.41
CA HIS A 579 -24.14 -18.59 17.66
C HIS A 579 -23.83 -17.23 18.32
N ARG A 580 -22.55 -16.79 18.29
CA ARG A 580 -22.04 -15.54 18.90
C ARG A 580 -22.31 -15.45 20.40
N GLY A 581 -22.43 -16.59 21.07
CA GLY A 581 -22.66 -16.72 22.51
C GLY A 581 -21.40 -17.11 23.26
N SER A 582 -21.57 -17.36 24.57
CA SER A 582 -20.53 -17.92 25.44
C SER A 582 -21.12 -18.96 26.39
N ILE A 583 -20.28 -19.90 26.85
CA ILE A 583 -20.64 -20.90 27.86
C ILE A 583 -19.64 -20.83 29.00
N ARG A 584 -20.13 -20.95 30.25
CA ARG A 584 -19.32 -20.93 31.48
C ARG A 584 -19.75 -22.04 32.41
N ALA A 585 -18.85 -22.49 33.27
CA ALA A 585 -19.10 -23.45 34.32
C ALA A 585 -18.69 -22.86 35.68
N ASN A 586 -19.51 -23.04 36.70
CA ASN A 586 -19.22 -22.63 38.07
C ASN A 586 -19.74 -23.71 39.04
N ASN A 587 -19.12 -23.86 40.20
CA ASN A 587 -19.67 -24.68 41.29
C ASN A 587 -20.73 -23.91 42.08
N ASN A 588 -21.73 -24.65 42.55
CA ASN A 588 -22.80 -24.11 43.39
C ASN A 588 -22.37 -24.11 44.86
N GLU A 589 -22.78 -23.13 45.66
CA GLU A 589 -22.47 -23.04 47.10
C GLU A 589 -22.99 -24.23 47.89
N ALA A 590 -24.13 -24.81 47.50
CA ALA A 590 -24.77 -25.96 48.16
C ALA A 590 -24.28 -27.30 47.60
N GLY A 591 -23.24 -27.35 46.78
CA GLY A 591 -22.77 -28.51 46.02
C GLY A 591 -23.40 -28.63 44.65
N GLY A 592 -22.69 -29.31 43.72
CA GLY A 592 -23.05 -29.39 42.31
C GLY A 592 -22.43 -28.29 41.44
N ALA A 593 -22.75 -28.29 40.15
CA ALA A 593 -22.25 -27.35 39.18
C ALA A 593 -23.39 -26.63 38.42
N THR A 594 -23.09 -25.44 37.91
CA THR A 594 -23.96 -24.69 37.00
C THR A 594 -23.23 -24.37 35.73
N PHE A 595 -23.77 -24.78 34.59
CA PHE A 595 -23.34 -24.39 33.26
C PHE A 595 -24.28 -23.30 32.74
N THR A 596 -23.73 -22.15 32.41
CA THR A 596 -24.48 -20.98 31.91
C THR A 596 -24.12 -20.73 30.47
N ILE A 597 -25.12 -20.68 29.60
CA ILE A 597 -25.02 -20.31 28.18
C ILE A 597 -25.56 -18.90 28.05
N THR A 598 -24.85 -18.04 27.32
CA THR A 598 -25.32 -16.71 26.93
C THR A 598 -25.44 -16.61 25.41
N LEU A 599 -26.58 -16.11 24.92
CA LEU A 599 -26.85 -15.92 23.48
C LEU A 599 -27.33 -14.48 23.24
N PRO A 600 -26.92 -13.82 22.14
CA PRO A 600 -27.40 -12.48 21.81
C PRO A 600 -28.88 -12.49 21.39
N VAL A 601 -29.61 -11.49 21.81
CA VAL A 601 -30.98 -11.21 21.32
C VAL A 601 -30.94 -10.87 19.85
N ALA A 602 -31.88 -11.37 19.05
CA ALA A 602 -32.03 -10.99 17.66
C ALA A 602 -32.41 -9.49 17.57
N GLU A 603 -31.52 -8.65 16.96
CA GLU A 603 -31.82 -7.24 16.76
C GLU A 603 -32.89 -7.08 15.66
N GLY A 604 -33.81 -6.14 15.85
CA GLY A 604 -35.04 -6.00 15.06
C GLY A 604 -34.88 -5.57 13.59
N ASP A 605 -33.66 -5.42 13.07
CA ASP A 605 -33.40 -5.05 11.69
C ASP A 605 -33.18 -6.25 10.74
N ASP A 606 -33.08 -7.46 11.28
CA ASP A 606 -32.90 -8.72 10.53
C ASP A 606 -34.23 -9.50 10.32
N ALA A 607 -35.37 -8.86 10.55
CA ALA A 607 -36.70 -9.49 10.41
C ALA A 607 -37.37 -9.20 9.04
N LYS A 608 -36.57 -8.87 8.00
CA LYS A 608 -37.09 -8.76 6.62
C LYS A 608 -36.43 -9.76 5.71
#